data_c62d95ad7dfc6a3d9d9258032fe3e2c4
#
_entry.id   c62d95ad7dfc6a3d9d9258032fe3e2c4
#
_cell.length_a   1.000
_cell.length_b   1.000
_cell.length_c   1.000
_cell.angle_alpha   90.00
_cell.angle_beta   90.00
_cell.angle_gamma   90.00
#
_symmetry.space_group_name_H-M   'P 1'
#
loop_
_entity.id
_entity.type
_entity.pdbx_description
1 polymer ?
#
loop_
_entity_poly.entity_id
_entity_poly.type
_entity_poly.pdbx_seq_one_letter_code
_entity_poly.pdbx_strand_id
1 'polypeptide(L)'
;LTLFAIAKELEARREVASTLDIDLAVGLPPEHYGTLKESFAQYFRRQEPVRFIYNDKPFSLMLDHVFVYPQAFGAVVHRAQEMTSISRTFVIDIGGYTSDVLLLRKGKPDMEFCRSLNMGVITMTNHIAGKVNSLYDISIDDEHICEILAGQNTVLDGEIQKAIRGEVEKYAADMLNKLRELQVDLRTNPAIFVGGGSILLRMSCSGRRSWRSWPEGRAAQYENAGRLPILPSVSGKLPGVYPGR
;
A
#
# COMPACT_ATOMS: atom_id res chain seq x y z
N LEU A 1 8.53 2.01 -16.86
CA LEU A 1 7.86 1.03 -16.00
C LEU A 1 6.37 0.88 -16.31
N THR A 2 5.60 1.97 -16.45
CA THR A 2 4.14 1.91 -16.71
C THR A 2 3.82 1.17 -18.01
N LEU A 3 4.49 1.51 -19.13
CA LEU A 3 4.29 0.81 -20.40
C LEU A 3 4.64 -0.67 -20.32
N PHE A 4 5.70 -1.01 -19.58
CA PHE A 4 6.07 -2.40 -19.31
C PHE A 4 4.95 -3.15 -18.55
N ALA A 5 4.40 -2.53 -17.51
CA ALA A 5 3.32 -3.15 -16.74
C ALA A 5 2.06 -3.37 -17.58
N ILE A 6 1.69 -2.38 -18.40
CA ILE A 6 0.54 -2.49 -19.32
C ILE A 6 0.78 -3.60 -20.35
N ALA A 7 1.96 -3.63 -20.99
CA ALA A 7 2.27 -4.65 -22.01
C ALA A 7 2.24 -6.06 -21.42
N LYS A 8 2.82 -6.26 -20.23
CA LYS A 8 2.81 -7.55 -19.52
C LYS A 8 1.39 -8.02 -19.23
N GLU A 9 0.50 -7.10 -18.84
CA GLU A 9 -0.89 -7.40 -18.57
C GLU A 9 -1.66 -7.75 -19.84
N LEU A 10 -1.51 -6.96 -20.92
CA LEU A 10 -2.14 -7.23 -22.20
C LEU A 10 -1.68 -8.57 -22.80
N GLU A 11 -0.40 -8.90 -22.66
CA GLU A 11 0.14 -10.19 -23.06
C GLU A 11 -0.52 -11.34 -22.28
N ALA A 12 -0.69 -11.19 -20.97
CA ALA A 12 -1.35 -12.19 -20.12
C ALA A 12 -2.83 -12.38 -20.49
N ARG A 13 -3.51 -11.31 -20.92
CA ARG A 13 -4.91 -11.35 -21.39
C ARG A 13 -5.05 -11.83 -22.83
N ARG A 14 -3.95 -11.97 -23.57
CA ARG A 14 -3.93 -12.28 -25.00
C ARG A 14 -4.71 -11.28 -25.85
N GLU A 15 -4.72 -10.02 -25.40
CA GLU A 15 -5.34 -8.95 -26.16
C GLU A 15 -4.44 -8.52 -27.31
N VAL A 16 -4.95 -8.60 -28.53
CA VAL A 16 -4.27 -8.19 -29.75
C VAL A 16 -5.19 -7.28 -30.54
N ALA A 17 -4.85 -6.00 -30.56
CA ALA A 17 -5.53 -5.01 -31.39
C ALA A 17 -4.51 -4.07 -32.04
N SER A 18 -4.90 -3.40 -33.13
CA SER A 18 -4.04 -2.44 -33.83
C SER A 18 -3.67 -1.26 -32.96
N THR A 19 -4.62 -0.78 -32.15
CA THR A 19 -4.42 0.23 -31.09
C THR A 19 -5.44 -0.06 -29.98
N LEU A 20 -5.00 -0.02 -28.72
CA LEU A 20 -5.82 -0.27 -27.54
C LEU A 20 -6.02 1.03 -26.77
N ASP A 21 -7.27 1.35 -26.46
CA ASP A 21 -7.61 2.43 -25.54
C ASP A 21 -7.46 1.94 -24.10
N ILE A 22 -6.65 2.64 -23.31
CA ILE A 22 -6.32 2.28 -21.96
C ILE A 22 -6.80 3.33 -20.98
N ASP A 23 -7.72 2.94 -20.09
CA ASP A 23 -8.05 3.70 -18.90
C ASP A 23 -6.98 3.45 -17.85
N LEU A 24 -6.09 4.43 -17.63
CA LEU A 24 -4.96 4.30 -16.73
C LEU A 24 -5.28 4.87 -15.35
N ALA A 25 -5.29 4.02 -14.32
CA ALA A 25 -5.37 4.43 -12.93
C ALA A 25 -3.97 4.46 -12.31
N VAL A 26 -3.57 5.59 -11.74
CA VAL A 26 -2.27 5.77 -11.09
C VAL A 26 -2.43 6.31 -9.67
N GLY A 27 -1.48 5.98 -8.78
CA GLY A 27 -1.48 6.39 -7.39
C GLY A 27 -0.49 7.52 -7.13
N LEU A 28 -0.90 8.52 -6.36
CA LEU A 28 -0.03 9.54 -5.76
C LEU A 28 -0.02 9.40 -4.23
N PRO A 29 1.13 9.64 -3.58
CA PRO A 29 1.15 9.78 -2.13
C PRO A 29 0.08 10.79 -1.68
N PRO A 30 -0.70 10.47 -0.63
CA PRO A 30 -1.80 11.32 -0.18
C PRO A 30 -1.38 12.76 0.06
N GLU A 31 -0.19 12.98 0.61
CA GLU A 31 0.38 14.29 0.91
C GLU A 31 0.55 15.17 -0.35
N HIS A 32 0.85 14.56 -1.49
CA HIS A 32 1.08 15.25 -2.76
C HIS A 32 -0.16 15.31 -3.66
N TYR A 33 -1.21 14.59 -3.31
CA TYR A 33 -2.38 14.43 -4.18
C TYR A 33 -3.04 15.75 -4.53
N GLY A 34 -3.27 16.63 -3.54
CA GLY A 34 -3.94 17.90 -3.74
C GLY A 34 -3.22 18.83 -4.72
N THR A 35 -1.89 18.84 -4.69
CA THR A 35 -1.06 19.76 -5.49
C THR A 35 -0.62 19.18 -6.83
N LEU A 36 -0.41 17.87 -6.92
CA LEU A 36 0.24 17.26 -8.08
C LEU A 36 -0.69 16.43 -8.97
N LYS A 37 -1.94 16.15 -8.56
CA LYS A 37 -2.81 15.23 -9.30
C LYS A 37 -2.97 15.58 -10.79
N GLU A 38 -3.15 16.88 -11.12
CA GLU A 38 -3.37 17.31 -12.50
C GLU A 38 -2.09 17.20 -13.32
N SER A 39 -0.97 17.67 -12.81
CA SER A 39 0.33 17.57 -13.49
C SER A 39 0.76 16.11 -13.65
N PHE A 40 0.44 15.26 -12.68
CA PHE A 40 0.72 13.83 -12.73
C PHE A 40 -0.16 13.12 -13.76
N ALA A 41 -1.45 13.46 -13.86
CA ALA A 41 -2.30 12.96 -14.94
C ALA A 41 -1.78 13.37 -16.32
N GLN A 42 -1.41 14.63 -16.47
CA GLN A 42 -0.83 15.18 -17.71
C GLN A 42 0.45 14.46 -18.13
N TYR A 43 1.29 14.05 -17.17
CA TYR A 43 2.52 13.30 -17.45
C TYR A 43 2.25 11.99 -18.22
N PHE A 44 1.13 11.32 -17.96
CA PHE A 44 0.77 10.07 -18.62
C PHE A 44 -0.09 10.26 -19.87
N ARG A 45 -0.91 11.31 -19.92
CA ARG A 45 -1.80 11.54 -21.08
C ARG A 45 -1.01 11.69 -22.37
N ARG A 46 -1.54 11.10 -23.43
CA ARG A 46 -0.99 11.21 -24.79
C ARG A 46 -2.13 11.50 -25.76
N GLN A 47 -1.88 12.44 -26.67
CA GLN A 47 -2.81 12.77 -27.75
C GLN A 47 -2.67 11.82 -28.93
N GLU A 48 -1.52 11.16 -29.04
CA GLU A 48 -1.22 10.19 -30.09
C GLU A 48 -0.93 8.82 -29.47
N PRO A 49 -1.18 7.72 -30.20
CA PRO A 49 -0.87 6.39 -29.73
C PRO A 49 0.62 6.21 -29.43
N VAL A 50 0.92 5.70 -28.25
CA VAL A 50 2.29 5.30 -27.85
C VAL A 50 2.59 3.95 -28.45
N ARG A 51 3.59 3.91 -29.35
CA ARG A 51 4.04 2.68 -30.02
C ARG A 51 5.36 2.22 -29.43
N PHE A 52 5.44 0.94 -29.09
CA PHE A 52 6.66 0.33 -28.56
C PHE A 52 6.65 -1.18 -28.81
N ILE A 53 7.81 -1.83 -28.57
CA ILE A 53 7.98 -3.29 -28.69
C ILE A 53 8.25 -3.85 -27.30
N TYR A 54 7.56 -4.92 -26.95
CA TYR A 54 7.79 -5.69 -25.73
C TYR A 54 7.73 -7.19 -26.06
N ASN A 55 8.76 -7.97 -25.67
CA ASN A 55 8.91 -9.39 -26.02
C ASN A 55 8.70 -9.66 -27.53
N ASP A 56 9.37 -8.87 -28.37
CA ASP A 56 9.30 -8.92 -29.84
C ASP A 56 7.89 -8.70 -30.44
N LYS A 57 6.93 -8.26 -29.61
CA LYS A 57 5.57 -7.93 -30.04
C LYS A 57 5.35 -6.43 -30.07
N PRO A 58 4.78 -5.89 -31.15
CA PRO A 58 4.43 -4.49 -31.23
C PRO A 58 3.17 -4.18 -30.42
N PHE A 59 3.21 -3.07 -29.68
CA PHE A 59 2.06 -2.52 -28.95
C PHE A 59 1.79 -1.09 -29.43
N SER A 60 0.53 -0.73 -29.52
CA SER A 60 0.06 0.62 -29.78
C SER A 60 -1.05 0.95 -28.79
N LEU A 61 -0.82 1.96 -27.92
CA LEU A 61 -1.71 2.30 -26.82
C LEU A 61 -2.14 3.75 -26.89
N MET A 62 -3.43 4.00 -26.75
CA MET A 62 -3.96 5.33 -26.46
C MET A 62 -4.12 5.50 -24.96
N LEU A 63 -3.51 6.54 -24.39
CA LEU A 63 -3.54 6.88 -22.96
C LEU A 63 -4.23 8.25 -22.79
N ASP A 64 -5.50 8.31 -23.14
CA ASP A 64 -6.29 9.54 -23.10
C ASP A 64 -6.92 9.73 -21.71
N HIS A 65 -7.46 8.66 -21.14
CA HIS A 65 -8.10 8.68 -19.84
C HIS A 65 -7.12 8.26 -18.74
N VAL A 66 -6.71 9.22 -17.91
CA VAL A 66 -5.82 8.98 -16.77
C VAL A 66 -6.51 9.43 -15.49
N PHE A 67 -6.70 8.49 -14.59
CA PHE A 67 -7.30 8.69 -13.28
C PHE A 67 -6.22 8.66 -12.20
N VAL A 68 -6.14 9.70 -11.40
CA VAL A 68 -5.19 9.77 -10.30
C VAL A 68 -5.94 9.58 -8.99
N TYR A 69 -5.46 8.64 -8.18
CA TYR A 69 -6.00 8.35 -6.86
C TYR A 69 -4.94 8.54 -5.77
N PRO A 70 -5.34 8.85 -4.54
CA PRO A 70 -4.40 8.76 -3.42
C PRO A 70 -3.96 7.31 -3.23
N GLN A 71 -2.66 7.08 -3.02
CA GLN A 71 -2.14 5.77 -2.61
C GLN A 71 -2.90 5.29 -1.37
N ALA A 72 -2.85 4.02 -1.06
CA ALA A 72 -3.70 3.36 -0.07
C ALA A 72 -5.19 3.24 -0.47
N PHE A 73 -5.80 4.23 -1.15
CA PHE A 73 -7.19 4.09 -1.59
C PHE A 73 -7.38 2.97 -2.60
N GLY A 74 -6.44 2.79 -3.51
CA GLY A 74 -6.45 1.69 -4.48
C GLY A 74 -6.55 0.30 -3.85
N ALA A 75 -5.98 0.11 -2.67
CA ALA A 75 -6.03 -1.16 -1.94
C ALA A 75 -7.42 -1.46 -1.35
N VAL A 76 -8.26 -0.45 -1.17
CA VAL A 76 -9.56 -0.60 -0.48
C VAL A 76 -10.76 -0.19 -1.32
N VAL A 77 -10.54 0.32 -2.55
CA VAL A 77 -11.62 0.85 -3.41
C VAL A 77 -12.71 -0.19 -3.70
N HIS A 78 -12.33 -1.45 -3.85
CA HIS A 78 -13.27 -2.56 -4.10
C HIS A 78 -14.20 -2.84 -2.92
N ARG A 79 -13.85 -2.35 -1.71
CA ARG A 79 -14.62 -2.47 -0.48
C ARG A 79 -15.24 -1.14 -0.03
N ALA A 80 -15.10 -0.08 -0.82
CA ALA A 80 -15.58 1.25 -0.46
C ALA A 80 -17.09 1.28 -0.17
N GLN A 81 -17.87 0.44 -0.86
CA GLN A 81 -19.32 0.31 -0.63
C GLN A 81 -19.64 -0.25 0.76
N GLU A 82 -18.83 -1.18 1.30
CA GLU A 82 -19.01 -1.75 2.65
C GLU A 82 -18.80 -0.68 3.74
N MET A 83 -18.04 0.37 3.42
CA MET A 83 -17.70 1.45 4.34
C MET A 83 -18.66 2.64 4.29
N THR A 84 -19.66 2.62 3.42
CA THR A 84 -20.61 3.75 3.29
C THR A 84 -21.47 3.98 4.54
N SER A 85 -21.72 2.93 5.33
CA SER A 85 -22.42 3.00 6.62
C SER A 85 -21.53 3.49 7.77
N ILE A 86 -20.20 3.53 7.57
CA ILE A 86 -19.23 3.88 8.59
C ILE A 86 -18.85 5.35 8.41
N SER A 87 -19.02 6.15 9.43
CA SER A 87 -18.76 7.60 9.35
C SER A 87 -17.29 7.92 9.05
N ARG A 88 -16.37 7.16 9.66
CA ARG A 88 -14.92 7.35 9.54
C ARG A 88 -14.21 6.01 9.55
N THR A 89 -13.33 5.77 8.57
CA THR A 89 -12.44 4.60 8.50
C THR A 89 -11.05 5.09 8.12
N PHE A 90 -10.03 4.66 8.83
CA PHE A 90 -8.64 4.97 8.45
C PHE A 90 -8.07 3.86 7.57
N VAL A 91 -7.31 4.24 6.55
CA VAL A 91 -6.46 3.32 5.78
C VAL A 91 -5.02 3.70 6.08
N ILE A 92 -4.25 2.72 6.56
CA ILE A 92 -2.86 2.91 6.99
C ILE A 92 -2.00 2.02 6.11
N ASP A 93 -1.27 2.64 5.19
CA ASP A 93 -0.38 1.96 4.24
C ASP A 93 1.05 1.97 4.79
N ILE A 94 1.53 0.81 5.23
CA ILE A 94 2.88 0.65 5.78
C ILE A 94 3.83 0.24 4.65
N GLY A 95 4.49 1.23 4.07
CA GLY A 95 5.48 1.08 3.02
C GLY A 95 6.90 0.78 3.54
N GLY A 96 7.88 0.95 2.66
CA GLY A 96 9.29 0.75 3.01
C GLY A 96 9.83 1.84 3.94
N TYR A 97 9.66 3.10 3.60
CA TYR A 97 10.19 4.24 4.35
C TYR A 97 9.13 4.98 5.16
N THR A 98 7.91 5.00 4.68
CA THR A 98 6.80 5.77 5.25
C THR A 98 5.61 4.88 5.57
N SER A 99 4.76 5.38 6.46
CA SER A 99 3.40 4.90 6.66
C SER A 99 2.45 6.04 6.36
N ASP A 100 1.61 5.85 5.34
CA ASP A 100 0.66 6.85 4.90
C ASP A 100 -0.72 6.58 5.49
N VAL A 101 -1.35 7.63 6.00
CA VAL A 101 -2.66 7.56 6.65
C VAL A 101 -3.66 8.35 5.82
N LEU A 102 -4.68 7.66 5.36
CA LEU A 102 -5.81 8.22 4.64
C LEU A 102 -7.09 8.04 5.46
N LEU A 103 -7.87 9.11 5.62
CA LEU A 103 -9.20 9.02 6.20
C LEU A 103 -10.23 8.80 5.08
N LEU A 104 -11.12 7.84 5.29
CA LEU A 104 -12.32 7.67 4.48
C LEU A 104 -13.54 8.13 5.29
N ARG A 105 -14.37 8.99 4.71
CA ARG A 105 -15.68 9.36 5.23
C ARG A 105 -16.76 8.66 4.38
N LYS A 106 -17.49 7.74 4.99
CA LYS A 106 -18.51 6.95 4.28
C LYS A 106 -17.96 6.32 2.99
N GLY A 107 -16.75 5.74 3.08
CA GLY A 107 -16.08 5.10 1.95
C GLY A 107 -15.40 6.02 0.93
N LYS A 108 -15.48 7.35 1.08
CA LYS A 108 -14.84 8.32 0.18
C LYS A 108 -13.60 8.92 0.82
N PRO A 109 -12.50 9.11 0.06
CA PRO A 109 -11.29 9.75 0.57
C PRO A 109 -11.55 11.18 1.05
N ASP A 110 -11.12 11.48 2.28
CA ASP A 110 -11.07 12.83 2.82
C ASP A 110 -9.67 13.41 2.62
N MET A 111 -9.53 14.24 1.58
CA MET A 111 -8.23 14.77 1.17
C MET A 111 -7.66 15.84 2.12
N GLU A 112 -8.48 16.37 3.04
CA GLU A 112 -8.01 17.29 4.08
C GLU A 112 -7.26 16.54 5.19
N PHE A 113 -7.58 15.25 5.36
CA PHE A 113 -6.92 14.38 6.31
C PHE A 113 -6.06 13.33 5.60
N CYS A 114 -4.91 13.76 5.11
CA CYS A 114 -3.84 12.90 4.63
C CYS A 114 -2.59 13.16 5.47
N ARG A 115 -1.97 12.10 5.99
CA ARG A 115 -0.77 12.22 6.83
C ARG A 115 0.24 11.18 6.42
N SER A 116 1.52 11.49 6.56
CA SER A 116 2.62 10.56 6.35
C SER A 116 3.51 10.54 7.58
N LEU A 117 3.92 9.35 7.99
CA LEU A 117 4.88 9.11 9.06
C LEU A 117 6.16 8.53 8.45
N ASN A 118 7.32 9.02 8.87
CA ASN A 118 8.61 8.45 8.49
C ASN A 118 8.89 7.15 9.26
N MET A 119 7.93 6.23 9.20
CA MET A 119 7.94 4.95 9.89
C MET A 119 7.50 3.86 8.93
N GLY A 120 8.45 3.23 8.24
CA GLY A 120 8.23 2.11 7.34
C GLY A 120 9.07 0.91 7.71
N VAL A 121 9.00 -0.17 6.92
CA VAL A 121 9.71 -1.43 7.20
C VAL A 121 11.23 -1.23 7.14
N ILE A 122 11.75 -0.56 6.12
CA ILE A 122 13.20 -0.33 5.98
C ILE A 122 13.72 0.55 7.11
N THR A 123 12.94 1.57 7.51
CA THR A 123 13.28 2.40 8.66
C THR A 123 13.34 1.57 9.95
N MET A 124 12.38 0.65 10.11
CA MET A 124 12.33 -0.27 11.24
C MET A 124 13.52 -1.22 11.24
N THR A 125 13.76 -1.93 10.14
CA THR A 125 14.85 -2.93 10.07
C THR A 125 16.21 -2.30 10.24
N ASN A 126 16.48 -1.14 9.65
CA ASN A 126 17.73 -0.41 9.84
C ASN A 126 17.94 0.01 11.31
N HIS A 127 16.88 0.50 11.97
CA HIS A 127 16.96 0.86 13.39
C HIS A 127 17.30 -0.35 14.26
N ILE A 128 16.58 -1.46 14.02
CA ILE A 128 16.75 -2.70 14.78
C ILE A 128 18.12 -3.31 14.53
N ALA A 129 18.56 -3.40 13.27
CA ALA A 129 19.88 -3.89 12.91
C ALA A 129 20.99 -3.09 13.61
N GLY A 130 20.96 -1.76 13.52
CA GLY A 130 21.94 -0.91 14.18
C GLY A 130 22.01 -1.12 15.68
N LYS A 131 20.86 -1.29 16.34
CA LYS A 131 20.78 -1.51 17.77
C LYS A 131 21.29 -2.89 18.20
N VAL A 132 20.87 -3.94 17.49
CA VAL A 132 21.27 -5.32 17.79
C VAL A 132 22.75 -5.53 17.49
N ASN A 133 23.24 -5.01 16.37
CA ASN A 133 24.65 -5.07 16.01
C ASN A 133 25.54 -4.43 17.09
N SER A 134 25.10 -3.28 17.63
CA SER A 134 25.83 -2.59 18.71
C SER A 134 25.78 -3.32 20.04
N LEU A 135 24.67 -4.01 20.37
CA LEU A 135 24.53 -4.70 21.67
C LEU A 135 25.23 -6.04 21.72
N TYR A 136 25.28 -6.75 20.61
CA TYR A 136 25.77 -8.14 20.55
C TYR A 136 27.08 -8.28 19.73
N ASP A 137 27.62 -7.18 19.23
CA ASP A 137 28.85 -7.16 18.39
C ASP A 137 28.74 -8.13 17.19
N ILE A 138 27.61 -8.11 16.52
CA ILE A 138 27.30 -8.93 15.34
C ILE A 138 26.91 -8.04 14.17
N SER A 139 26.85 -8.60 12.96
CA SER A 139 26.35 -7.91 11.78
C SER A 139 25.09 -8.64 11.27
N ILE A 140 23.93 -8.01 11.45
CA ILE A 140 22.66 -8.43 10.86
C ILE A 140 22.11 -7.36 9.92
N ASP A 141 21.31 -7.78 8.98
CA ASP A 141 20.64 -6.92 8.01
C ASP A 141 19.11 -7.09 8.07
N ASP A 142 18.42 -6.48 7.13
CA ASP A 142 16.96 -6.54 7.00
C ASP A 142 16.45 -7.95 6.65
N GLU A 143 17.23 -8.75 5.92
CA GLU A 143 16.87 -10.12 5.56
C GLU A 143 16.77 -11.00 6.80
N HIS A 144 17.79 -10.99 7.65
CA HIS A 144 17.79 -11.72 8.94
C HIS A 144 16.60 -11.34 9.82
N ILE A 145 16.29 -10.03 9.89
CA ILE A 145 15.13 -9.55 10.67
C ILE A 145 13.83 -10.08 10.08
N CYS A 146 13.64 -10.00 8.76
CA CYS A 146 12.45 -10.48 8.09
C CYS A 146 12.26 -11.99 8.24
N GLU A 147 13.32 -12.80 8.15
CA GLU A 147 13.29 -14.25 8.39
C GLU A 147 12.80 -14.58 9.80
N ILE A 148 13.34 -13.89 10.83
CA ILE A 148 12.92 -14.06 12.22
C ILE A 148 11.44 -13.71 12.41
N LEU A 149 10.99 -12.62 11.79
CA LEU A 149 9.59 -12.19 11.87
C LEU A 149 8.65 -13.16 11.13
N ALA A 150 9.11 -13.75 10.04
CA ALA A 150 8.38 -14.78 9.30
C ALA A 150 8.39 -16.16 10.01
N GLY A 151 9.11 -16.29 11.13
CA GLY A 151 9.23 -17.55 11.86
C GLY A 151 10.08 -18.60 11.15
N GLN A 152 10.96 -18.18 10.24
CA GLN A 152 11.87 -19.06 9.53
C GLN A 152 13.05 -19.49 10.44
N ASN A 153 13.66 -20.61 10.11
CA ASN A 153 14.86 -21.04 10.80
C ASN A 153 16.02 -20.08 10.50
N THR A 154 16.70 -19.65 11.55
CA THR A 154 17.86 -18.77 11.48
C THR A 154 19.02 -19.35 12.29
N VAL A 155 20.24 -18.98 11.94
CA VAL A 155 21.46 -19.34 12.70
C VAL A 155 21.66 -18.47 13.92
N LEU A 156 20.85 -17.43 14.12
CA LEU A 156 20.99 -16.49 15.23
C LEU A 156 20.49 -17.12 16.53
N ASP A 157 21.22 -16.81 17.61
CA ASP A 157 20.87 -17.24 18.96
C ASP A 157 19.46 -16.80 19.39
N GLY A 158 18.83 -17.62 20.26
CA GLY A 158 17.47 -17.36 20.72
C GLY A 158 17.33 -16.06 21.53
N GLU A 159 18.38 -15.60 22.23
CA GLU A 159 18.36 -14.31 22.93
C GLU A 159 18.37 -13.14 21.93
N ILE A 160 19.15 -13.26 20.85
CA ILE A 160 19.20 -12.25 19.78
C ILE A 160 17.85 -12.19 19.07
N GLN A 161 17.26 -13.34 18.73
CA GLN A 161 15.92 -13.40 18.14
C GLN A 161 14.86 -12.74 19.03
N LYS A 162 14.91 -12.98 20.34
CA LYS A 162 14.03 -12.34 21.32
C LYS A 162 14.24 -10.84 21.40
N ALA A 163 15.48 -10.38 21.36
CA ALA A 163 15.81 -8.96 21.33
C ALA A 163 15.22 -8.28 20.07
N ILE A 164 15.39 -8.89 18.90
CA ILE A 164 14.83 -8.40 17.63
C ILE A 164 13.31 -8.28 17.72
N ARG A 165 12.60 -9.33 18.17
CA ARG A 165 11.15 -9.30 18.35
C ARG A 165 10.71 -8.21 19.34
N GLY A 166 11.43 -8.04 20.44
CA GLY A 166 11.18 -6.96 21.41
C GLY A 166 11.32 -5.56 20.82
N GLU A 167 12.31 -5.34 19.95
CA GLU A 167 12.48 -4.04 19.28
C GLU A 167 11.39 -3.79 18.23
N VAL A 168 10.94 -4.82 17.49
CA VAL A 168 9.79 -4.71 16.59
C VAL A 168 8.51 -4.33 17.35
N GLU A 169 8.29 -4.93 18.54
CA GLU A 169 7.14 -4.57 19.36
C GLU A 169 7.19 -3.13 19.87
N LYS A 170 8.38 -2.64 20.22
CA LYS A 170 8.56 -1.22 20.60
C LYS A 170 8.28 -0.31 19.41
N TYR A 171 8.83 -0.64 18.24
CA TYR A 171 8.60 0.14 17.02
C TYR A 171 7.11 0.22 16.67
N ALA A 172 6.40 -0.90 16.77
CA ALA A 172 4.96 -0.94 16.56
C ALA A 172 4.18 -0.09 17.59
N ALA A 173 4.61 -0.12 18.85
CA ALA A 173 4.02 0.72 19.89
C ALA A 173 4.25 2.21 19.64
N ASP A 174 5.45 2.58 19.19
CA ASP A 174 5.79 3.96 18.83
C ASP A 174 4.98 4.44 17.61
N MET A 175 4.80 3.59 16.60
CA MET A 175 3.92 3.88 15.47
C MET A 175 2.49 4.16 15.93
N LEU A 176 1.93 3.32 16.82
CA LEU A 176 0.58 3.53 17.36
C LEU A 176 0.48 4.82 18.18
N ASN A 177 1.53 5.21 18.91
CA ASN A 177 1.58 6.48 19.63
C ASN A 177 1.61 7.67 18.66
N LYS A 178 2.43 7.58 17.61
CA LYS A 178 2.46 8.59 16.54
C LYS A 178 1.10 8.75 15.84
N LEU A 179 0.42 7.64 15.56
CA LEU A 179 -0.94 7.68 15.01
C LEU A 179 -1.91 8.43 15.94
N ARG A 180 -1.81 8.23 17.27
CA ARG A 180 -2.63 8.98 18.24
C ARG A 180 -2.31 10.46 18.24
N GLU A 181 -1.03 10.86 18.16
CA GLU A 181 -0.62 12.26 18.02
C GLU A 181 -1.26 12.92 16.78
N LEU A 182 -1.45 12.15 15.70
CA LEU A 182 -2.15 12.57 14.49
C LEU A 182 -3.69 12.49 14.60
N GLN A 183 -4.24 12.27 15.79
CA GLN A 183 -5.68 12.11 16.04
C GLN A 183 -6.30 10.88 15.37
N VAL A 184 -5.50 9.87 15.08
CA VAL A 184 -5.95 8.56 14.60
C VAL A 184 -6.22 7.66 15.80
N ASP A 185 -7.42 7.73 16.36
CA ASP A 185 -7.81 6.86 17.49
C ASP A 185 -8.44 5.57 16.98
N LEU A 186 -7.65 4.50 17.03
CA LEU A 186 -8.06 3.15 16.61
C LEU A 186 -9.02 2.45 17.58
N ARG A 187 -9.31 3.05 18.74
CA ARG A 187 -10.28 2.52 19.70
C ARG A 187 -11.71 2.90 19.33
N THR A 188 -11.87 4.02 18.65
CA THR A 188 -13.16 4.61 18.29
C THR A 188 -13.46 4.56 16.79
N ASN A 189 -12.45 4.34 15.98
CA ASN A 189 -12.60 4.27 14.53
C ASN A 189 -11.97 2.98 13.99
N PRO A 190 -12.62 2.28 13.06
CA PRO A 190 -12.01 1.17 12.36
C PRO A 190 -10.82 1.64 11.51
N ALA A 191 -9.82 0.77 11.38
CA ALA A 191 -8.69 0.98 10.51
C ALA A 191 -8.39 -0.25 9.67
N ILE A 192 -7.95 -0.02 8.45
CA ILE A 192 -7.50 -1.04 7.51
C ILE A 192 -6.01 -0.82 7.31
N PHE A 193 -5.22 -1.82 7.67
CA PHE A 193 -3.79 -1.80 7.44
C PHE A 193 -3.48 -2.47 6.11
N VAL A 194 -2.72 -1.80 5.26
CA VAL A 194 -2.30 -2.26 3.93
C VAL A 194 -0.78 -2.10 3.77
N GLY A 195 -0.24 -2.53 2.64
CA GLY A 195 1.20 -2.52 2.38
C GLY A 195 1.94 -3.72 2.99
N GLY A 196 3.16 -3.97 2.48
CA GLY A 196 3.97 -5.12 2.90
C GLY A 196 4.34 -5.09 4.40
N GLY A 197 4.55 -3.90 4.95
CA GLY A 197 4.87 -3.73 6.37
C GLY A 197 3.74 -4.13 7.31
N SER A 198 2.49 -4.04 6.87
CA SER A 198 1.34 -4.44 7.69
C SER A 198 1.35 -5.94 7.99
N ILE A 199 1.85 -6.76 7.07
CA ILE A 199 1.97 -8.22 7.23
C ILE A 199 3.03 -8.53 8.29
N LEU A 200 4.22 -7.93 8.18
CA LEU A 200 5.32 -8.15 9.11
C LEU A 200 4.95 -7.73 10.54
N LEU A 201 4.35 -6.56 10.71
CA LEU A 201 3.94 -6.06 12.02
C LEU A 201 2.80 -6.88 12.62
N ARG A 202 1.86 -7.40 11.82
CA ARG A 202 0.79 -8.27 12.29
C ARG A 202 1.36 -9.56 12.89
N MET A 203 2.33 -10.19 12.25
CA MET A 203 2.96 -11.42 12.74
C MET A 203 3.63 -11.21 14.10
N SER A 204 4.21 -10.03 14.32
CA SER A 204 4.92 -9.69 15.57
C SER A 204 4.00 -9.23 16.69
N CYS A 205 2.79 -8.75 16.39
CA CYS A 205 1.89 -8.11 17.36
C CYS A 205 0.58 -8.89 17.60
N SER A 206 0.51 -10.15 17.20
CA SER A 206 -0.70 -10.99 17.24
C SER A 206 -1.37 -11.17 18.62
N GLY A 207 -0.73 -10.74 19.71
CA GLY A 207 -1.30 -10.73 21.06
C GLY A 207 -1.97 -9.43 21.52
N ARG A 208 -1.87 -8.32 20.78
CA ARG A 208 -2.39 -7.02 21.23
C ARG A 208 -3.79 -6.75 20.69
N ARG A 209 -4.73 -6.38 21.56
CA ARG A 209 -6.13 -6.04 21.20
C ARG A 209 -6.27 -4.88 20.20
N SER A 210 -5.25 -4.05 20.05
CA SER A 210 -5.22 -2.90 19.14
C SER A 210 -5.08 -3.29 17.66
N TRP A 211 -4.66 -4.50 17.36
CA TRP A 211 -4.51 -5.06 15.99
C TRP A 211 -5.66 -5.98 15.62
N ARG A 212 -6.85 -5.78 16.16
CA ARG A 212 -8.01 -6.51 15.66
C ARG A 212 -8.22 -6.10 14.21
N SER A 213 -7.90 -7.01 13.31
CA SER A 213 -8.34 -6.93 11.93
C SER A 213 -9.86 -6.75 11.90
N TRP A 214 -10.36 -6.11 10.87
CA TRP A 214 -11.78 -6.11 10.47
C TRP A 214 -12.43 -7.47 10.80
N PRO A 215 -13.71 -7.51 11.25
CA PRO A 215 -14.37 -8.71 11.75
C PRO A 215 -14.06 -9.92 10.89
N GLU A 216 -13.58 -10.97 11.52
CA GLU A 216 -13.28 -12.25 10.91
C GLU A 216 -14.54 -12.81 10.24
N GLY A 217 -14.54 -12.74 8.94
CA GLY A 217 -15.58 -13.31 8.09
C GLY A 217 -15.05 -13.62 6.71
N ARG A 218 -14.07 -12.86 6.25
CA ARG A 218 -13.29 -13.12 5.03
C ARG A 218 -11.95 -12.41 5.20
N ALA A 219 -10.94 -13.15 5.65
CA ALA A 219 -9.56 -12.76 5.48
C ALA A 219 -9.41 -12.41 3.99
N ALA A 220 -9.12 -11.15 3.68
CA ALA A 220 -8.58 -10.83 2.39
C ALA A 220 -7.26 -11.61 2.31
N GLN A 221 -7.28 -12.72 1.60
CA GLN A 221 -6.10 -13.44 1.20
C GLN A 221 -5.30 -12.49 0.32
N TYR A 222 -4.35 -11.77 0.93
CA TYR A 222 -3.29 -11.12 0.19
C TYR A 222 -2.25 -12.20 -0.20
N GLU A 223 -2.67 -13.12 -1.05
CA GLU A 223 -1.75 -13.86 -1.87
C GLU A 223 -1.27 -12.90 -2.97
N ASN A 224 0.00 -12.62 -2.94
CA ASN A 224 0.76 -11.83 -3.92
C ASN A 224 0.56 -10.29 -3.87
N ALA A 225 1.34 -9.63 -3.03
CA ALA A 225 1.60 -8.19 -3.06
C ALA A 225 2.29 -7.69 -4.37
N GLY A 226 2.25 -8.44 -5.44
CA GLY A 226 2.78 -8.11 -6.76
C GLY A 226 1.73 -7.99 -7.86
N ARG A 227 0.46 -8.30 -7.57
CA ARG A 227 -0.63 -8.09 -8.53
C ARG A 227 -1.61 -7.10 -7.93
N LEU A 228 -1.60 -5.88 -8.42
CA LEU A 228 -2.75 -5.00 -8.30
C LEU A 228 -3.97 -5.78 -8.79
N PRO A 229 -5.10 -5.83 -8.03
CA PRO A 229 -6.31 -6.41 -8.57
C PRO A 229 -6.67 -5.63 -9.82
N ILE A 230 -6.59 -6.29 -10.95
CA ILE A 230 -7.08 -5.75 -12.20
C ILE A 230 -8.59 -5.77 -12.06
N LEU A 231 -9.18 -4.59 -11.97
CA LEU A 231 -10.61 -4.45 -12.03
C LEU A 231 -11.05 -5.04 -13.38
N PRO A 232 -12.01 -5.97 -13.41
CA PRO A 232 -12.61 -6.38 -14.67
C PRO A 232 -13.10 -5.12 -15.37
N SER A 233 -12.98 -5.06 -16.69
CA SER A 233 -13.51 -3.98 -17.51
C SER A 233 -14.99 -3.80 -17.18
N VAL A 234 -15.29 -2.92 -16.24
CA VAL A 234 -16.65 -2.54 -15.94
C VAL A 234 -17.02 -1.53 -17.01
N SER A 235 -17.74 -1.99 -18.02
CA SER A 235 -18.56 -1.13 -18.86
C SER A 235 -19.73 -0.59 -18.02
N GLY A 236 -19.40 0.21 -17.02
CA GLY A 236 -20.30 0.81 -16.06
C GLY A 236 -19.56 1.86 -15.30
N LYS A 237 -20.05 3.10 -15.34
CA LYS A 237 -19.55 4.24 -14.59
C LYS A 237 -19.16 3.84 -13.18
N LEU A 238 -17.90 4.05 -12.80
CA LEU A 238 -17.44 3.93 -11.41
C LEU A 238 -18.41 4.70 -10.51
N PRO A 239 -18.90 4.13 -9.41
CA PRO A 239 -19.89 4.80 -8.58
C PRO A 239 -19.26 6.05 -7.95
N GLY A 240 -19.68 7.19 -8.44
CA GLY A 240 -19.77 8.43 -7.66
C GLY A 240 -18.50 9.12 -7.17
N VAL A 241 -17.35 9.00 -7.81
CA VAL A 241 -16.23 9.93 -7.60
C VAL A 241 -16.24 10.96 -8.74
N TYR A 242 -17.18 11.90 -8.69
CA TYR A 242 -17.12 13.06 -9.55
C TYR A 242 -16.16 14.08 -8.95
N PRO A 243 -15.24 14.65 -9.73
CA PRO A 243 -14.60 15.90 -9.33
C PRO A 243 -15.68 16.97 -9.27
N GLY A 244 -15.87 17.58 -8.10
CA GLY A 244 -16.65 18.81 -7.99
C GLY A 244 -16.10 19.85 -8.95
N ARG A 245 -17.01 20.62 -9.54
CA ARG A 245 -16.71 21.82 -10.34
C ARG A 245 -15.94 22.84 -9.52
#